data_711d587c60cf99ba92f014b775bfcbdf
#
_entry.id   711d587c60cf99ba92f014b775bfcbdf
#
_cell.length_a   1.000
_cell.length_b   1.000
_cell.length_c   1.000
_cell.angle_alpha   90.00
_cell.angle_beta   90.00
_cell.angle_gamma   90.00
#
_symmetry.space_group_name_H-M   'P 1'
#
loop_
_entity.id
_entity.type
_entity.pdbx_description
1 polymer ?
#
loop_
_entity_poly.entity_id
_entity_poly.type
_entity_poly.pdbx_seq_one_letter_code
_entity_poly.pdbx_strand_id
1 'polypeptide(L)'
;VRVSCICPMGVNTPLLYAGSNSGESLGDLGTRAVTSSAAVLEPADVAEIVLDGIREEQFLILPHPEVLQMYRNKGADYDRWLRGMRRIIATRAMEASSSSGRP
;
A
#
# COMPACT_ATOMS: atom_id res chain seq x y z
N VAL A 1 9.66 -28.23 -5.02
CA VAL A 1 9.80 -26.94 -4.32
C VAL A 1 8.54 -26.11 -4.59
N ARG A 2 7.96 -25.56 -3.54
CA ARG A 2 6.78 -24.70 -3.63
C ARG A 2 7.19 -23.29 -3.25
N VAL A 3 6.62 -22.30 -3.91
CA VAL A 3 6.92 -20.89 -3.69
C VAL A 3 5.62 -20.12 -3.51
N SER A 4 5.61 -19.20 -2.54
CA SER A 4 4.51 -18.26 -2.37
C SER A 4 5.07 -16.84 -2.40
N CYS A 5 4.27 -15.92 -2.96
CA CYS A 5 4.59 -14.50 -3.02
C CYS A 5 3.57 -13.73 -2.19
N ILE A 6 4.05 -12.96 -1.24
CA ILE A 6 3.21 -12.17 -0.33
C ILE A 6 3.29 -10.72 -0.75
N CYS A 7 2.14 -10.11 -1.04
CA CYS A 7 2.05 -8.72 -1.48
C CYS A 7 1.13 -7.91 -0.55
N PRO A 8 1.61 -7.55 0.65
CA PRO A 8 0.82 -6.74 1.57
C PRO A 8 0.85 -5.26 1.18
N MET A 9 -0.14 -4.51 1.66
CA MET A 9 -0.07 -3.06 1.74
C MET A 9 0.41 -2.65 3.15
N GLY A 10 -0.21 -1.67 3.79
CA GLY A 10 0.23 -1.22 5.11
C GLY A 10 0.10 -2.26 6.19
N VAL A 11 1.19 -2.57 6.88
CA VAL A 11 1.24 -3.40 8.07
C VAL A 11 1.83 -2.56 9.20
N ASN A 12 1.21 -2.61 10.38
CA ASN A 12 1.60 -1.78 11.52
C ASN A 12 2.96 -2.22 12.08
N THR A 13 4.01 -1.68 11.48
CA THR A 13 5.41 -1.96 11.80
C THR A 13 6.21 -0.65 11.79
N PRO A 14 7.38 -0.60 12.46
CA PRO A 14 8.26 0.57 12.38
C PRO A 14 8.66 0.94 10.95
N LEU A 15 8.79 -0.04 10.05
CA LEU A 15 9.13 0.19 8.65
C LEU A 15 8.09 1.03 7.93
N LEU A 16 6.80 0.81 8.20
CA LEU A 16 5.72 1.57 7.57
C LEU A 16 5.83 3.06 7.85
N TYR A 17 6.19 3.42 9.08
CA TYR A 17 6.24 4.80 9.54
C TYR A 17 7.63 5.45 9.41
N ALA A 18 8.62 4.71 8.95
CA ALA A 18 9.99 5.21 8.79
C ALA A 18 10.05 6.42 7.85
N GLY A 19 9.25 6.41 6.78
CA GLY A 19 9.16 7.53 5.84
C GLY A 19 8.66 8.81 6.49
N SER A 20 7.57 8.74 7.28
CA SER A 20 7.02 9.89 8.01
C SER A 20 7.96 10.39 9.09
N ASN A 21 8.73 9.49 9.71
CA ASN A 21 9.67 9.83 10.78
C ASN A 21 11.02 10.32 10.26
N SER A 22 11.28 10.21 8.96
CA SER A 22 12.55 10.67 8.35
C SER A 22 12.68 12.19 8.22
N GLY A 23 11.55 12.92 8.30
CA GLY A 23 11.49 14.35 8.04
C GLY A 23 11.52 14.73 6.57
N GLU A 24 11.55 13.77 5.67
CA GLU A 24 11.53 13.99 4.21
C GLU A 24 10.12 13.96 3.67
N SER A 25 9.78 14.92 2.80
CA SER A 25 8.43 15.03 2.21
C SER A 25 8.03 13.83 1.36
N LEU A 26 8.98 13.23 0.64
CA LEU A 26 8.73 12.04 -0.16
C LEU A 26 8.44 10.81 0.71
N GLY A 27 9.15 10.68 1.84
CA GLY A 27 8.90 9.59 2.79
C GLY A 27 7.52 9.68 3.41
N ASP A 28 7.11 10.88 3.83
CA ASP A 28 5.78 11.12 4.36
C ASP A 28 4.69 10.86 3.31
N LEU A 29 4.89 11.30 2.08
CA LEU A 29 3.97 11.05 0.97
C LEU A 29 3.79 9.54 0.72
N GLY A 30 4.90 8.79 0.76
CA GLY A 30 4.88 7.34 0.60
C GLY A 30 4.06 6.64 1.69
N THR A 31 4.30 7.00 2.95
CA THR A 31 3.54 6.44 4.09
C THR A 31 2.05 6.74 3.96
N ARG A 32 1.67 7.96 3.63
CA ARG A 32 0.27 8.35 3.43
C ARG A 32 -0.37 7.60 2.26
N ALA A 33 0.35 7.41 1.17
CA ALA A 33 -0.16 6.68 0.01
C ALA A 33 -0.54 5.25 0.39
N VAL A 34 0.28 4.59 1.17
CA VAL A 34 0.03 3.21 1.62
C VAL A 34 -1.09 3.16 2.67
N THR A 35 -1.06 4.02 3.68
CA THR A 35 -2.01 3.97 4.81
C THR A 35 -3.43 4.39 4.45
N SER A 36 -3.59 5.20 3.40
CA SER A 36 -4.92 5.68 2.97
C SER A 36 -5.57 4.84 1.88
N SER A 37 -4.83 3.92 1.27
CA SER A 37 -5.34 3.10 0.15
C SER A 37 -6.05 1.84 0.63
N ALA A 38 -5.71 1.34 1.81
CA ALA A 38 -6.31 0.16 2.42
C ALA A 38 -6.12 0.21 3.94
N ALA A 39 -6.82 -0.66 4.66
CA ALA A 39 -6.64 -0.78 6.11
C ALA A 39 -5.21 -1.17 6.46
N VAL A 40 -4.69 -0.62 7.55
CA VAL A 40 -3.40 -1.04 8.10
C VAL A 40 -3.64 -2.27 8.97
N LEU A 41 -3.03 -3.39 8.60
CA LEU A 41 -3.19 -4.66 9.31
C LEU A 41 -2.14 -4.84 10.40
N GLU A 42 -2.48 -5.61 11.42
CA GLU A 42 -1.51 -5.99 12.45
C GLU A 42 -0.61 -7.14 11.95
N PRO A 43 0.67 -7.18 12.36
CA PRO A 43 1.59 -8.24 11.93
C PRO A 43 1.09 -9.65 12.22
N ALA A 44 0.44 -9.87 13.36
CA ALA A 44 -0.10 -11.17 13.72
C ALA A 44 -1.20 -11.63 12.74
N ASP A 45 -2.08 -10.73 12.33
CA ASP A 45 -3.15 -11.04 11.37
C ASP A 45 -2.56 -11.37 9.99
N VAL A 46 -1.55 -10.63 9.56
CA VAL A 46 -0.84 -10.92 8.30
C VAL A 46 -0.18 -12.30 8.36
N ALA A 47 0.46 -12.64 9.48
CA ALA A 47 1.10 -13.95 9.67
C ALA A 47 0.09 -15.10 9.55
N GLU A 48 -1.09 -14.97 10.12
CA GLU A 48 -2.16 -15.98 10.01
C GLU A 48 -2.62 -16.15 8.56
N ILE A 49 -2.84 -15.05 7.85
CA ILE A 49 -3.23 -15.07 6.42
C ILE A 49 -2.15 -15.77 5.59
N VAL A 50 -0.89 -15.50 5.86
CA VAL A 50 0.25 -16.12 5.16
C VAL A 50 0.29 -17.61 5.42
N LEU A 51 0.13 -18.05 6.67
CA LEU A 51 0.13 -19.47 7.02
C LEU A 51 -1.03 -20.21 6.33
N ASP A 52 -2.22 -19.63 6.29
CA ASP A 52 -3.36 -20.22 5.60
C ASP A 52 -3.10 -20.32 4.09
N GLY A 53 -2.54 -19.29 3.48
CA GLY A 53 -2.17 -19.32 2.06
C GLY A 53 -1.14 -20.42 1.75
N ILE A 54 -0.15 -20.61 2.61
CA ILE A 54 0.85 -21.66 2.47
C ILE A 54 0.19 -23.06 2.61
N ARG A 55 -0.69 -23.23 3.58
CA ARG A 55 -1.41 -24.50 3.76
C ARG A 55 -2.25 -24.86 2.54
N GLU A 56 -2.86 -23.86 1.89
CA GLU A 56 -3.66 -24.04 0.67
C GLU A 56 -2.82 -24.06 -0.61
N GLU A 57 -1.51 -23.97 -0.49
CA GLU A 57 -0.58 -24.00 -1.62
C GLU A 57 -0.80 -22.85 -2.63
N GLN A 58 -1.25 -21.70 -2.15
CA GLN A 58 -1.41 -20.52 -2.99
C GLN A 58 -0.05 -19.91 -3.34
N PHE A 59 0.11 -19.54 -4.61
CA PHE A 59 1.29 -18.78 -5.02
C PHE A 59 1.16 -17.32 -4.58
N LEU A 60 0.07 -16.65 -4.94
CA LEU A 60 -0.14 -15.24 -4.65
C LEU A 60 -0.98 -15.09 -3.38
N ILE A 61 -0.37 -14.55 -2.34
CA ILE A 61 -1.03 -14.31 -1.05
C ILE A 61 -1.22 -12.81 -0.88
N LEU A 62 -2.48 -12.37 -0.83
CA LEU A 62 -2.88 -10.97 -0.71
C LEU A 62 -3.54 -10.73 0.64
N PRO A 63 -2.80 -10.27 1.66
CA PRO A 63 -3.38 -9.95 2.97
C PRO A 63 -4.45 -8.86 2.90
N HIS A 64 -4.32 -7.94 1.93
CA HIS A 64 -5.30 -6.90 1.66
C HIS A 64 -6.11 -7.30 0.41
N PRO A 65 -7.37 -7.77 0.56
CA PRO A 65 -8.16 -8.30 -0.56
C PRO A 65 -8.37 -7.30 -1.71
N GLU A 66 -8.42 -6.02 -1.42
CA GLU A 66 -8.61 -4.96 -2.41
C GLU A 66 -7.48 -4.86 -3.44
N VAL A 67 -6.29 -5.39 -3.13
CA VAL A 67 -5.13 -5.38 -4.03
C VAL A 67 -5.41 -6.12 -5.34
N LEU A 68 -6.18 -7.21 -5.28
CA LEU A 68 -6.52 -7.95 -6.49
C LEU A 68 -7.31 -7.10 -7.48
N GLN A 69 -8.26 -6.32 -7.01
CA GLN A 69 -9.04 -5.43 -7.86
C GLN A 69 -8.19 -4.28 -8.41
N MET A 70 -7.29 -3.73 -7.60
CA MET A 70 -6.33 -2.72 -8.06
C MET A 70 -5.45 -3.25 -9.19
N TYR A 71 -4.96 -4.47 -9.06
CA TYR A 71 -4.16 -5.14 -10.08
C TYR A 71 -4.95 -5.34 -11.37
N ARG A 72 -6.19 -5.82 -11.26
CA ARG A 72 -7.08 -6.02 -12.41
C ARG A 72 -7.39 -4.72 -13.13
N ASN A 73 -7.66 -3.66 -12.39
CA ASN A 73 -7.93 -2.32 -12.95
C ASN A 73 -6.75 -1.79 -13.75
N LYS A 74 -5.54 -1.99 -13.24
CA LYS A 74 -4.32 -1.59 -13.93
C LYS A 74 -4.16 -2.30 -15.27
N GLY A 75 -4.41 -3.61 -15.31
CA GLY A 75 -4.29 -4.41 -16.52
C GLY A 75 -5.43 -4.19 -17.52
N ALA A 76 -6.62 -3.84 -17.05
CA ALA A 76 -7.80 -3.66 -17.89
C ALA A 76 -7.72 -2.40 -18.77
N ASP A 77 -7.20 -1.30 -18.23
CA ASP A 77 -7.02 -0.04 -18.96
C ASP A 77 -5.86 0.73 -18.32
N TYR A 78 -4.68 0.52 -18.86
CA TYR A 78 -3.44 1.04 -18.28
C TYR A 78 -3.40 2.58 -18.28
N ASP A 79 -3.85 3.21 -19.37
CA ASP A 79 -3.86 4.67 -19.48
C ASP A 79 -4.83 5.31 -18.49
N ARG A 80 -5.99 4.70 -18.28
CA ARG A 80 -6.96 5.13 -17.26
C ARG A 80 -6.34 5.02 -15.86
N TRP A 81 -5.65 3.92 -15.59
CA TRP A 81 -4.97 3.72 -14.31
C TRP A 81 -3.89 4.80 -14.08
N LEU A 82 -3.07 5.11 -15.10
CA LEU A 82 -2.06 6.16 -15.02
C LEU A 82 -2.68 7.54 -14.73
N ARG A 83 -3.80 7.87 -15.38
CA ARG A 83 -4.52 9.12 -15.10
C ARG A 83 -5.01 9.19 -13.65
N GLY A 84 -5.51 8.07 -13.13
CA GLY A 84 -5.92 7.96 -11.72
C GLY A 84 -4.75 8.15 -10.75
N MET A 85 -3.61 7.53 -11.03
CA MET A 85 -2.40 7.68 -10.21
C MET A 85 -1.90 9.12 -10.20
N ARG A 86 -1.89 9.79 -11.34
CA ARG A 86 -1.50 11.21 -11.42
C ARG A 86 -2.39 12.10 -10.56
N ARG A 87 -3.71 11.86 -10.57
CA ARG A 87 -4.66 12.61 -9.74
C ARG A 87 -4.41 12.40 -8.25
N ILE A 88 -4.18 11.16 -7.84
CA ILE A 88 -3.90 10.82 -6.44
C ILE A 88 -2.62 11.52 -5.97
N ILE A 89 -1.55 11.45 -6.76
CA ILE A 89 -0.26 12.09 -6.44
C ILE A 89 -0.41 13.61 -6.35
N ALA A 90 -1.10 14.22 -7.30
CA ALA A 90 -1.33 15.67 -7.31
C ALA A 90 -2.14 16.13 -6.09
N THR A 91 -3.21 15.44 -5.75
CA THR A 91 -4.04 15.75 -4.59
C THR A 91 -3.23 15.67 -3.28
N ARG A 92 -2.46 14.60 -3.11
CA ARG A 92 -1.64 14.42 -1.91
C ARG A 92 -0.49 15.43 -1.81
N ALA A 93 0.11 15.77 -2.93
CA ALA A 93 1.15 16.82 -2.97
C ALA A 93 0.58 18.18 -2.56
N MET A 94 -0.64 18.50 -2.99
CA MET A 94 -1.34 19.73 -2.59
C MET A 94 -1.69 19.73 -1.09
N GLU A 95 -2.15 18.62 -0.55
CA GLU A 95 -2.44 18.46 0.88
C GLU A 95 -1.18 18.66 1.72
N ALA A 96 -0.06 18.05 1.32
CA ALA A 96 1.23 18.21 1.99
C ALA A 96 1.72 19.66 1.95
N SER A 97 1.54 20.33 0.82
CA SER A 97 1.91 21.74 0.63
C SER A 97 1.07 22.68 1.51
N SER A 98 -0.23 22.44 1.62
CA SER A 98 -1.12 23.26 2.43
C SER A 98 -0.89 23.09 3.94
N SER A 99 -0.44 21.91 4.39
CA SER A 99 -0.15 21.65 5.81
C SER A 99 1.18 22.26 6.25
N SER A 100 2.16 22.43 5.35
CA SER A 100 3.46 23.02 5.65
C SER A 100 3.49 24.55 5.55
N GLY A 101 2.47 25.16 4.94
CA GLY A 101 2.41 26.61 4.73
C GLY A 101 1.70 27.39 5.84
N ARG A 102 1.35 26.79 6.97
CA ARG A 102 0.74 27.49 8.11
C ARG A 102 1.80 27.94 9.12
N PRO A 103 1.79 29.21 9.50
CA PRO A 103 2.67 29.67 10.56
C PRO A 103 2.32 29.06 11.91
#